data_6f29f97adf070c7496743b9dc6cec42a
#
_entry.id   6f29f97adf070c7496743b9dc6cec42a
#
_cell.length_a   1.000
_cell.length_b   1.000
_cell.length_c   1.000
_cell.angle_alpha   90.00
_cell.angle_beta   90.00
_cell.angle_gamma   90.00
#
_symmetry.space_group_name_H-M   'P 1'
#
loop_
_entity.id
_entity.type
_entity.pdbx_description
1 polymer ?
#
loop_
_entity_poly.entity_id
_entity_poly.type
_entity_poly.pdbx_seq_one_letter_code
_entity_poly.pdbx_strand_id
1 'polypeptide(L)'
;SGMGGGAVSSVNTGQYTSGIELNAVQRANPEMQKRVSNVIRAIAESDNNPVISIHDHGAGGHLNCLSELVEATGGHIDMSQLPVGDPTLSAKEIVGNESQERMGLLMKEMLPVYSALPTANVLRCMW
;
A
#
# COMPACT_ATOMS: atom_id res chain seq x y z
N SER A 1 -3.06 9.03 7.45
CA SER A 1 -4.13 9.68 6.68
C SER A 1 -5.28 8.72 6.44
N GLY A 2 -6.47 9.24 6.30
CA GLY A 2 -7.68 8.49 5.99
C GLY A 2 -7.96 8.48 4.48
N MET A 3 -9.15 7.97 4.12
CA MET A 3 -9.62 7.97 2.73
C MET A 3 -9.70 9.40 2.19
N GLY A 4 -9.10 9.65 1.03
CA GLY A 4 -9.10 10.96 0.37
C GLY A 4 -8.03 11.95 0.85
N GLY A 5 -7.20 11.58 1.84
CA GLY A 5 -6.18 12.49 2.39
C GLY A 5 -5.14 12.95 1.38
N GLY A 6 -4.74 12.08 0.44
CA GLY A 6 -3.82 12.43 -0.63
C GLY A 6 -4.40 13.46 -1.60
N ALA A 7 -5.68 13.32 -1.98
CA ALA A 7 -6.37 14.29 -2.82
C ALA A 7 -6.46 15.67 -2.14
N VAL A 8 -6.77 15.70 -0.85
CA VAL A 8 -6.85 16.95 -0.05
C VAL A 8 -5.50 17.65 0.02
N SER A 9 -4.39 16.90 0.16
CA SER A 9 -3.06 17.49 0.23
C SER A 9 -2.60 18.17 -1.06
N SER A 10 -3.29 17.90 -2.17
CA SER A 10 -2.99 18.47 -3.49
C SER A 10 -3.77 19.75 -3.81
N VAL A 11 -4.63 20.22 -2.91
CA VAL A 11 -5.43 21.42 -3.08
C VAL A 11 -5.13 22.47 -2.02
N ASN A 12 -5.60 23.71 -2.25
CA ASN A 12 -5.42 24.80 -1.29
C ASN A 12 -6.24 24.56 -0.02
N THR A 13 -5.66 24.89 1.12
CA THR A 13 -6.33 24.85 2.42
C THR A 13 -7.62 25.68 2.41
N GLY A 14 -8.67 25.14 3.00
CA GLY A 14 -9.97 25.80 3.07
C GLY A 14 -10.96 25.44 1.93
N GLN A 15 -10.56 24.58 1.00
CA GLN A 15 -11.47 24.10 -0.06
C GLN A 15 -12.38 22.95 0.40
N TYR A 16 -12.02 22.27 1.48
CA TYR A 16 -12.80 21.18 2.06
C TYR A 16 -13.19 21.48 3.50
N THR A 17 -14.07 20.65 4.04
CA THR A 17 -14.43 20.74 5.46
C THR A 17 -13.21 20.40 6.34
N SER A 18 -13.12 21.02 7.50
CA SER A 18 -12.01 20.82 8.44
C SER A 18 -11.76 19.35 8.79
N GLY A 19 -12.83 18.53 8.85
CA GLY A 19 -12.70 17.09 9.10
C GLY A 19 -11.96 16.35 7.99
N ILE A 20 -12.16 16.72 6.73
CA ILE A 20 -11.46 16.15 5.59
C ILE A 20 -10.02 16.65 5.55
N GLU A 21 -9.81 17.94 5.82
CA GLU A 21 -8.47 18.52 5.85
C GLU A 21 -7.58 17.93 6.95
N LEU A 22 -8.15 17.54 8.09
CA LEU A 22 -7.43 16.82 9.15
C LEU A 22 -6.95 15.42 8.71
N ASN A 23 -7.57 14.84 7.69
CA ASN A 23 -7.15 13.56 7.09
C ASN A 23 -6.10 13.72 6.00
N ALA A 24 -5.66 14.94 5.68
CA ALA A 24 -4.61 15.18 4.71
C ALA A 24 -3.35 14.40 5.03
N VAL A 25 -2.56 14.09 4.00
CA VAL A 25 -1.33 13.33 4.11
C VAL A 25 -0.40 13.94 5.16
N GLN A 26 -0.09 13.16 6.19
CA GLN A 26 0.83 13.54 7.26
C GLN A 26 2.11 12.72 7.13
N ARG A 27 3.20 13.39 6.77
CA ARG A 27 4.52 12.78 6.55
C ARG A 27 5.43 12.98 7.76
N ALA A 28 4.88 12.85 8.96
CA ALA A 28 5.59 13.13 10.21
C ALA A 28 6.00 11.87 10.99
N ASN A 29 6.19 10.73 10.29
CA ASN A 29 6.66 9.50 10.93
C ASN A 29 8.02 9.06 10.37
N PRO A 30 9.13 9.70 10.81
CA PRO A 30 10.47 9.39 10.31
C PRO A 30 10.95 7.99 10.68
N GLU A 31 10.47 7.43 11.78
CA GLU A 31 10.78 6.05 12.17
C GLU A 31 10.20 5.06 11.18
N MET A 32 8.92 5.18 10.83
CA MET A 32 8.27 4.30 9.86
C MET A 32 8.96 4.42 8.50
N GLN A 33 9.22 5.63 8.05
CA GLN A 33 9.91 5.90 6.79
C GLN A 33 11.29 5.22 6.77
N LYS A 34 12.06 5.33 7.85
CA LYS A 34 13.37 4.71 7.95
C LYS A 34 13.29 3.18 7.97
N ARG A 35 12.33 2.61 8.67
CA ARG A 35 12.08 1.15 8.68
C ARG A 35 11.77 0.63 7.29
N VAL A 36 10.84 1.26 6.57
CA VAL A 36 10.49 0.90 5.19
C VAL A 36 11.70 0.99 4.27
N SER A 37 12.43 2.10 4.32
CA SER A 37 13.67 2.29 3.54
C SER A 37 14.69 1.19 3.80
N ASN A 38 14.91 0.81 5.06
CA ASN A 38 15.87 -0.23 5.42
C ASN A 38 15.44 -1.61 4.88
N VAL A 39 14.15 -1.94 4.94
CA VAL A 39 13.63 -3.22 4.44
C VAL A 39 13.73 -3.28 2.92
N ILE A 40 13.30 -2.24 2.22
CA ILE A 40 13.39 -2.17 0.76
C ILE A 40 14.84 -2.30 0.32
N ARG A 41 15.73 -1.57 0.97
CA ARG A 41 17.16 -1.62 0.67
C ARG A 41 17.75 -3.01 0.89
N ALA A 42 17.44 -3.66 2.01
CA ALA A 42 17.92 -5.00 2.31
C ALA A 42 17.46 -6.03 1.27
N ILE A 43 16.23 -5.91 0.77
CA ILE A 43 15.70 -6.80 -0.27
C ILE A 43 16.35 -6.48 -1.63
N ALA A 44 16.45 -5.20 -1.99
CA ALA A 44 16.97 -4.77 -3.28
C ALA A 44 18.47 -5.06 -3.45
N GLU A 45 19.24 -4.98 -2.36
CA GLU A 45 20.69 -5.24 -2.35
C GLU A 45 21.03 -6.72 -2.13
N SER A 46 20.01 -7.60 -1.96
CA SER A 46 20.26 -9.04 -1.81
C SER A 46 20.66 -9.70 -3.14
N ASP A 47 21.53 -10.71 -3.09
CA ASP A 47 21.97 -11.47 -4.27
C ASP A 47 20.80 -12.14 -5.01
N ASN A 48 19.72 -12.45 -4.28
CA ASN A 48 18.51 -13.07 -4.79
C ASN A 48 17.32 -12.09 -4.69
N ASN A 49 17.44 -10.91 -5.29
CA ASN A 49 16.37 -9.94 -5.27
C ASN A 49 15.07 -10.51 -5.90
N PRO A 50 14.02 -10.71 -5.11
CA PRO A 50 12.75 -11.26 -5.60
C PRO A 50 11.81 -10.20 -6.19
N VAL A 51 12.11 -8.92 -6.01
CA VAL A 51 11.22 -7.82 -6.38
C VAL A 51 11.16 -7.68 -7.91
N ILE A 52 9.94 -7.71 -8.44
CA ILE A 52 9.64 -7.46 -9.85
C ILE A 52 9.28 -5.99 -10.05
N SER A 53 8.44 -5.46 -9.16
CA SER A 53 7.97 -4.08 -9.21
C SER A 53 7.67 -3.57 -7.81
N ILE A 54 7.73 -2.27 -7.63
CA ILE A 54 7.45 -1.59 -6.36
C ILE A 54 6.67 -0.31 -6.63
N HIS A 55 5.70 -0.03 -5.78
CA HIS A 55 4.90 1.18 -5.83
C HIS A 55 4.65 1.72 -4.43
N ASP A 56 4.64 3.05 -4.27
CA ASP A 56 4.32 3.67 -3.00
C ASP A 56 2.81 3.68 -2.73
N HIS A 57 2.45 3.74 -1.45
CA HIS A 57 1.08 3.98 -1.00
C HIS A 57 0.84 5.48 -0.89
N GLY A 58 0.06 6.01 -1.82
CA GLY A 58 -0.32 7.42 -1.87
C GLY A 58 -1.82 7.60 -1.97
N ALA A 59 -2.24 8.57 -2.78
CA ALA A 59 -3.64 8.84 -3.08
C ALA A 59 -4.35 7.61 -3.65
N GLY A 60 -5.59 7.37 -3.21
CA GLY A 60 -6.35 6.18 -3.60
C GLY A 60 -6.04 4.92 -2.81
N GLY A 61 -5.11 4.97 -1.87
CA GLY A 61 -4.83 3.93 -0.89
C GLY A 61 -4.33 2.61 -1.48
N HIS A 62 -4.74 1.51 -0.84
CA HIS A 62 -4.38 0.16 -1.28
C HIS A 62 -4.85 -0.13 -2.71
N LEU A 63 -6.05 0.35 -3.07
CA LEU A 63 -6.61 0.10 -4.39
C LEU A 63 -5.68 0.64 -5.48
N ASN A 64 -5.28 1.90 -5.38
CA ASN A 64 -4.44 2.53 -6.40
C ASN A 64 -3.07 1.86 -6.47
N CYS A 65 -2.38 1.76 -5.35
CA CYS A 65 -1.06 1.12 -5.27
C CYS A 65 -1.05 -0.30 -5.86
N LEU A 66 -2.01 -1.14 -5.44
CA LEU A 66 -2.03 -2.54 -5.86
C LEU A 66 -2.52 -2.73 -7.30
N SER A 67 -3.46 -1.90 -7.79
CA SER A 67 -3.91 -1.96 -9.17
C SER A 67 -2.82 -1.55 -10.16
N GLU A 68 -2.04 -0.53 -9.84
CA GLU A 68 -0.90 -0.10 -10.67
C GLU A 68 0.20 -1.16 -10.73
N LEU A 69 0.48 -1.85 -9.61
CA LEU A 69 1.45 -2.94 -9.58
C LEU A 69 1.11 -4.10 -10.53
N VAL A 70 -0.17 -4.34 -10.78
CA VAL A 70 -0.66 -5.46 -11.59
C VAL A 70 -1.36 -5.03 -12.86
N GLU A 71 -1.20 -3.80 -13.28
CA GLU A 71 -1.88 -3.23 -14.45
C GLU A 71 -1.71 -4.09 -15.71
N ALA A 72 -0.51 -4.60 -15.93
CA ALA A 72 -0.20 -5.41 -17.12
C ALA A 72 -0.70 -6.86 -17.04
N THR A 73 -0.93 -7.39 -15.84
CA THR A 73 -1.17 -8.84 -15.63
C THR A 73 -2.50 -9.15 -14.97
N GLY A 74 -3.16 -8.14 -14.39
CA GLY A 74 -4.25 -8.36 -13.46
C GLY A 74 -3.78 -8.99 -12.16
N GLY A 75 -4.64 -9.02 -11.14
CA GLY A 75 -4.31 -9.57 -9.84
C GLY A 75 -5.53 -9.87 -8.98
N HIS A 76 -5.30 -10.53 -7.88
CA HIS A 76 -6.30 -10.79 -6.85
C HIS A 76 -5.85 -10.14 -5.54
N ILE A 77 -6.72 -9.34 -4.95
CA ILE A 77 -6.47 -8.69 -3.66
C ILE A 77 -7.29 -9.39 -2.59
N ASP A 78 -6.61 -10.08 -1.67
CA ASP A 78 -7.26 -10.67 -0.52
C ASP A 78 -7.43 -9.60 0.58
N MET A 79 -8.63 -9.05 0.66
CA MET A 79 -8.98 -8.02 1.64
C MET A 79 -8.81 -8.46 3.10
N SER A 80 -8.87 -9.77 3.37
CA SER A 80 -8.73 -10.31 4.72
C SER A 80 -7.30 -10.18 5.27
N GLN A 81 -6.33 -9.98 4.39
CA GLN A 81 -4.92 -9.80 4.75
C GLN A 81 -4.56 -8.34 5.05
N LEU A 82 -5.47 -7.41 4.77
CA LEU A 82 -5.23 -6.01 5.08
C LEU A 82 -5.44 -5.75 6.58
N PRO A 83 -4.48 -5.12 7.28
CA PRO A 83 -4.65 -4.82 8.70
C PRO A 83 -5.69 -3.73 8.89
N VAL A 84 -6.69 -4.03 9.69
CA VAL A 84 -7.82 -3.15 9.98
C VAL A 84 -7.81 -2.81 11.47
N GLY A 85 -7.62 -1.53 11.78
CA GLY A 85 -7.66 -1.03 13.15
C GLY A 85 -9.09 -0.78 13.66
N ASP A 86 -10.00 -0.46 12.76
CA ASP A 86 -11.40 -0.20 13.05
C ASP A 86 -12.30 -1.22 12.34
N PRO A 87 -12.95 -2.13 13.08
CA PRO A 87 -13.79 -3.18 12.48
C PRO A 87 -15.11 -2.66 11.90
N THR A 88 -15.44 -1.38 12.09
CA THR A 88 -16.66 -0.76 11.55
C THR A 88 -16.47 -0.26 10.12
N LEU A 89 -15.24 -0.24 9.60
CA LEU A 89 -14.95 0.22 8.25
C LEU A 89 -15.56 -0.71 7.20
N SER A 90 -16.19 -0.10 6.20
CA SER A 90 -16.62 -0.82 5.01
C SER A 90 -15.43 -1.26 4.14
N ALA A 91 -15.64 -2.24 3.28
CA ALA A 91 -14.61 -2.69 2.34
C ALA A 91 -14.06 -1.54 1.47
N LYS A 92 -14.92 -0.60 1.08
CA LYS A 92 -14.51 0.59 0.31
C LYS A 92 -13.57 1.50 1.11
N GLU A 93 -13.84 1.71 2.38
CA GLU A 93 -13.00 2.52 3.27
C GLU A 93 -11.65 1.84 3.55
N ILE A 94 -11.65 0.52 3.70
CA ILE A 94 -10.43 -0.26 3.90
C ILE A 94 -9.54 -0.16 2.66
N VAL A 95 -10.07 -0.48 1.48
CA VAL A 95 -9.26 -0.52 0.24
C VAL A 95 -8.82 0.87 -0.22
N GLY A 96 -9.61 1.91 0.07
CA GLY A 96 -9.29 3.31 -0.25
C GLY A 96 -8.48 4.03 0.83
N ASN A 97 -8.09 3.35 1.91
CA ASN A 97 -7.36 3.99 3.01
C ASN A 97 -5.91 4.31 2.61
N GLU A 98 -5.57 5.58 2.69
CA GLU A 98 -4.27 6.11 2.31
C GLU A 98 -3.27 5.97 3.46
N SER A 99 -2.68 4.80 3.60
CA SER A 99 -1.69 4.50 4.62
C SER A 99 -0.30 4.91 4.15
N GLN A 100 0.12 6.11 4.54
CA GLN A 100 1.42 6.67 4.16
C GLN A 100 2.60 5.86 4.73
N GLU A 101 3.78 6.08 4.14
CA GLU A 101 5.04 5.40 4.48
C GLU A 101 4.99 3.86 4.33
N ARG A 102 4.21 3.39 3.36
CA ARG A 102 4.12 1.98 2.97
C ARG A 102 4.46 1.80 1.52
N MET A 103 4.83 0.56 1.17
CA MET A 103 5.13 0.17 -0.20
C MET A 103 4.39 -1.10 -0.56
N GLY A 104 3.82 -1.14 -1.76
CA GLY A 104 3.38 -2.37 -2.40
C GLY A 104 4.54 -2.99 -3.17
N LEU A 105 4.68 -4.31 -3.11
CA LEU A 105 5.69 -5.04 -3.86
C LEU A 105 5.06 -6.18 -4.63
N LEU A 106 5.40 -6.27 -5.90
CA LEU A 106 5.20 -7.47 -6.69
C LEU A 106 6.49 -8.28 -6.65
N MET A 107 6.41 -9.50 -6.17
CA MET A 107 7.59 -10.35 -5.99
C MET A 107 7.46 -11.68 -6.70
N LYS A 108 8.58 -12.25 -7.13
CA LYS A 108 8.65 -13.64 -7.57
C LYS A 108 8.31 -14.55 -6.39
N GLU A 109 7.59 -15.63 -6.67
CA GLU A 109 7.32 -16.65 -5.64
C GLU A 109 8.64 -17.27 -5.16
N MET A 110 8.94 -17.10 -3.89
CA MET A 110 10.20 -17.57 -3.30
C MET A 110 10.05 -18.83 -2.46
N LEU A 111 8.83 -19.34 -2.21
CA LEU A 111 8.63 -20.47 -1.29
C LEU A 111 7.54 -21.43 -1.79
N PRO A 112 7.78 -22.75 -1.67
CA PRO A 112 6.82 -23.80 -2.05
C PRO A 112 5.62 -23.93 -1.09
N VAL A 113 5.47 -23.08 -0.09
CA VAL A 113 4.46 -23.21 0.97
C VAL A 113 3.05 -22.78 0.51
N TYR A 114 2.92 -22.12 -0.64
CA TYR A 114 1.63 -21.68 -1.18
C TYR A 114 1.33 -22.22 -2.59
N SER A 115 1.86 -23.37 -2.94
CA SER A 115 1.69 -24.02 -4.24
C SER A 115 0.27 -24.53 -4.55
N ALA A 116 -0.72 -24.22 -3.74
CA ALA A 116 -2.11 -24.64 -3.96
C ALA A 116 -2.96 -23.65 -4.77
N LEU A 117 -2.42 -22.47 -5.14
CA LEU A 117 -3.12 -21.53 -5.99
C LEU A 117 -2.46 -21.47 -7.37
N PRO A 118 -3.24 -21.66 -8.48
CA PRO A 118 -2.66 -21.64 -9.81
C PRO A 118 -2.14 -20.23 -10.13
N THR A 119 -0.86 -20.13 -10.48
CA THR A 119 -0.15 -19.08 -11.22
C THR A 119 -0.67 -17.64 -11.16
N ALA A 120 -1.25 -17.20 -10.05
CA ALA A 120 -1.59 -15.81 -9.84
C ALA A 120 -0.39 -15.09 -9.22
N ASN A 121 -0.03 -13.92 -9.75
CA ASN A 121 0.95 -13.06 -9.11
C ASN A 121 0.48 -12.75 -7.69
N VAL A 122 1.24 -13.20 -6.69
CA VAL A 122 0.89 -12.96 -5.28
C VAL A 122 1.35 -11.55 -4.92
N LEU A 123 0.40 -10.64 -4.78
CA LEU A 123 0.65 -9.32 -4.25
C LEU A 123 0.83 -9.41 -2.73
N ARG A 124 1.97 -8.97 -2.25
CA ARG A 124 2.19 -8.81 -0.81
C ARG A 124 2.41 -7.34 -0.50
N CYS A 125 1.58 -6.82 0.38
CA CYS A 125 1.84 -5.53 1.01
C CYS A 125 2.73 -5.76 2.22
N MET A 126 3.80 -4.97 2.34
CA MET A 126 4.61 -4.92 3.56
C MET A 126 4.04 -3.84 4.48
N TRP A 127 3.86 -4.21 5.75
CA TRP A 127 3.28 -3.38 6.80
C TRP A 127 4.34 -3.00 7.82
#